data_0db2cf644ca12f05814e42e6f3bdc290
#
_entry.id   0db2cf644ca12f05814e42e6f3bdc290
#
_cell.length_a   1.000
_cell.length_b   1.000
_cell.length_c   1.000
_cell.angle_alpha   90.00
_cell.angle_beta   90.00
_cell.angle_gamma   90.00
#
_symmetry.space_group_name_H-M   'P 1'
#
loop_
_entity.id
_entity.type
_entity.pdbx_description
1 polymer ?
#
loop_
_entity_poly.entity_id
_entity_poly.type
_entity_poly.pdbx_seq_one_letter_code
_entity_poly.pdbx_strand_id
1 'polypeptide(L)'
;MSKLVIQIPCYNEERTIEELLNAILAQTYTVDSLEVIIADGLSTDHTRERIAAFKTGNPQLEVRVVDNIQQTIPAALNQAIGESNGEILARMDAHAIPVPDYIERCVESLLAGYGENVGGVIDIKPGKDDWIGHAIAVATAHPLGVGDARYRVGGDAQAVETVPFGSFRRSLVDKIGFFDENLLTNEDYELNTRIRQAGGVIWFDPDIQSVYFARPTLTALARQYARYGYWKVQMLRRYPKTLRWRQFLPPAFVTALIVLSMLSPVNQIFCWLLLAQLGSYIVILLAAGIMLAIAKKQPSLAIGLSLAIATMHLSWGTAFLWGLIAPPSLQNHPIGETMSTFAVTGFW
;
A
#
# COMPACT_ATOMS: atom_id res chain seq x y z
N MET A 1 -23.88 -7.15 18.68
CA MET A 1 -22.53 -6.82 18.18
C MET A 1 -22.63 -5.51 17.43
N SER A 2 -21.56 -4.69 17.42
CA SER A 2 -21.54 -3.45 16.65
C SER A 2 -21.58 -3.75 15.15
N LYS A 3 -22.39 -3.00 14.38
CA LYS A 3 -22.42 -3.15 12.92
C LYS A 3 -21.10 -2.65 12.34
N LEU A 4 -20.40 -3.50 11.59
CA LEU A 4 -19.15 -3.20 10.93
C LEU A 4 -19.35 -3.07 9.42
N VAL A 5 -18.76 -2.04 8.83
CA VAL A 5 -18.80 -1.80 7.39
C VAL A 5 -17.42 -2.03 6.80
N ILE A 6 -17.34 -2.96 5.85
CA ILE A 6 -16.14 -3.18 5.04
C ILE A 6 -16.24 -2.31 3.79
N GLN A 7 -15.28 -1.41 3.63
CA GLN A 7 -15.18 -0.44 2.54
C GLN A 7 -14.18 -0.94 1.51
N ILE A 8 -14.64 -1.15 0.29
CA ILE A 8 -13.82 -1.72 -0.79
C ILE A 8 -13.76 -0.73 -1.97
N PRO A 9 -12.67 0.00 -2.16
CA PRO A 9 -12.39 0.68 -3.42
C PRO A 9 -12.14 -0.37 -4.50
N CYS A 10 -12.84 -0.26 -5.63
CA CYS A 10 -12.82 -1.28 -6.69
C CYS A 10 -12.78 -0.63 -8.07
N TYR A 11 -11.96 -1.17 -8.98
CA TYR A 11 -11.94 -0.83 -10.39
C TYR A 11 -11.23 -1.90 -11.21
N ASN A 12 -11.97 -2.59 -12.11
CA ASN A 12 -11.45 -3.65 -12.98
C ASN A 12 -10.76 -4.79 -12.21
N GLU A 13 -11.46 -5.35 -11.23
CA GLU A 13 -10.98 -6.41 -10.33
C GLU A 13 -11.69 -7.75 -10.57
N GLU A 14 -12.08 -8.06 -11.82
CA GLU A 14 -12.79 -9.29 -12.17
C GLU A 14 -12.10 -10.57 -11.70
N ARG A 15 -10.78 -10.52 -11.52
CA ARG A 15 -9.97 -11.70 -11.13
C ARG A 15 -9.91 -11.95 -9.64
N THR A 16 -10.13 -10.93 -8.83
CA THR A 16 -9.82 -10.94 -7.39
C THR A 16 -11.04 -10.69 -6.51
N ILE A 17 -12.03 -9.94 -7.00
CA ILE A 17 -13.18 -9.50 -6.22
C ILE A 17 -13.98 -10.67 -5.61
N GLU A 18 -14.16 -11.77 -6.33
CA GLU A 18 -14.90 -12.93 -5.85
C GLU A 18 -14.14 -13.65 -4.72
N GLU A 19 -12.81 -13.72 -4.82
CA GLU A 19 -11.96 -14.30 -3.78
C GLU A 19 -12.01 -13.48 -2.49
N LEU A 20 -11.95 -12.15 -2.58
CA LEU A 20 -12.16 -11.28 -1.44
C LEU A 20 -13.54 -11.46 -0.81
N LEU A 21 -14.61 -11.45 -1.59
CA LEU A 21 -15.98 -11.61 -1.08
C LEU A 21 -16.19 -12.95 -0.39
N ASN A 22 -15.61 -14.03 -0.92
CA ASN A 22 -15.60 -15.35 -0.27
C ASN A 22 -14.82 -15.32 1.05
N ALA A 23 -13.68 -14.64 1.11
CA ALA A 23 -12.89 -14.48 2.32
C ALA A 23 -13.64 -13.64 3.40
N ILE A 24 -14.43 -12.65 2.99
CA ILE A 24 -15.30 -11.89 3.89
C ILE A 24 -16.44 -12.75 4.41
N LEU A 25 -17.07 -13.55 3.56
CA LEU A 25 -18.14 -14.48 3.97
C LEU A 25 -17.64 -15.54 4.95
N ALA A 26 -16.36 -15.93 4.85
CA ALA A 26 -15.72 -16.92 5.71
C ALA A 26 -15.18 -16.34 7.04
N GLN A 27 -15.43 -15.06 7.34
CA GLN A 27 -14.98 -14.44 8.59
C GLN A 27 -15.68 -15.07 9.80
N THR A 28 -14.95 -15.19 10.92
CA THR A 28 -15.50 -15.65 12.21
C THR A 28 -16.45 -14.64 12.84
N TYR A 29 -16.33 -13.37 12.45
CA TYR A 29 -17.26 -12.33 12.87
C TYR A 29 -18.65 -12.56 12.28
N THR A 30 -19.70 -12.34 13.09
CA THR A 30 -21.08 -12.63 12.70
C THR A 30 -21.50 -11.91 11.43
N VAL A 31 -21.90 -12.64 10.40
CA VAL A 31 -22.24 -12.12 9.08
C VAL A 31 -23.39 -11.11 9.13
N ASP A 32 -24.38 -11.30 10.01
CA ASP A 32 -25.51 -10.38 10.21
C ASP A 32 -25.06 -8.99 10.75
N SER A 33 -23.85 -8.89 11.27
CA SER A 33 -23.24 -7.65 11.73
C SER A 33 -22.28 -7.04 10.73
N LEU A 34 -22.12 -7.66 9.54
CA LEU A 34 -21.26 -7.17 8.45
C LEU A 34 -22.11 -6.51 7.36
N GLU A 35 -21.63 -5.37 6.88
CA GLU A 35 -22.09 -4.72 5.65
C GLU A 35 -20.85 -4.50 4.76
N VAL A 36 -20.94 -4.85 3.49
CA VAL A 36 -19.88 -4.63 2.51
C VAL A 36 -20.33 -3.55 1.54
N ILE A 37 -19.56 -2.46 1.45
CA ILE A 37 -19.80 -1.40 0.46
C ILE A 37 -18.63 -1.36 -0.51
N ILE A 38 -18.91 -1.70 -1.76
CA ILE A 38 -17.97 -1.67 -2.86
C ILE A 38 -18.17 -0.38 -3.63
N ALA A 39 -17.22 0.53 -3.53
CA ALA A 39 -17.22 1.76 -4.30
C ALA A 39 -16.47 1.54 -5.62
N ASP A 40 -17.25 1.26 -6.67
CA ASP A 40 -16.74 0.86 -7.96
C ASP A 40 -16.49 2.06 -8.87
N GLY A 41 -15.27 2.19 -9.37
CA GLY A 41 -14.80 3.25 -10.26
C GLY A 41 -15.32 3.15 -11.70
N LEU A 42 -16.54 2.64 -11.92
CA LEU A 42 -17.14 2.39 -13.21
C LEU A 42 -16.36 1.34 -14.00
N SER A 43 -16.15 0.17 -13.39
CA SER A 43 -15.45 -0.95 -14.01
C SER A 43 -16.00 -1.30 -15.40
N THR A 44 -15.09 -1.61 -16.32
CA THR A 44 -15.37 -1.91 -17.71
C THR A 44 -15.16 -3.38 -18.08
N ASP A 45 -14.67 -4.18 -17.12
CA ASP A 45 -14.53 -5.63 -17.18
C ASP A 45 -15.75 -6.34 -16.55
N HIS A 46 -15.65 -7.62 -16.23
CA HIS A 46 -16.72 -8.41 -15.60
C HIS A 46 -16.81 -8.26 -14.06
N THR A 47 -16.19 -7.22 -13.46
CA THR A 47 -16.20 -7.02 -12.00
C THR A 47 -17.63 -6.94 -11.46
N ARG A 48 -18.49 -6.10 -12.07
CA ARG A 48 -19.87 -5.88 -11.60
C ARG A 48 -20.75 -7.13 -11.74
N GLU A 49 -20.58 -7.87 -12.83
CA GLU A 49 -21.29 -9.13 -13.05
C GLU A 49 -20.93 -10.17 -12.01
N ARG A 50 -19.63 -10.28 -11.63
CA ARG A 50 -19.17 -11.19 -10.59
C ARG A 50 -19.73 -10.81 -9.22
N ILE A 51 -19.74 -9.52 -8.88
CA ILE A 51 -20.35 -9.03 -7.64
C ILE A 51 -21.85 -9.36 -7.61
N ALA A 52 -22.58 -9.14 -8.70
CA ALA A 52 -24.00 -9.43 -8.80
C ALA A 52 -24.30 -10.95 -8.64
N ALA A 53 -23.49 -11.79 -9.28
CA ALA A 53 -23.58 -13.25 -9.16
C ALA A 53 -23.32 -13.69 -7.71
N PHE A 54 -22.28 -13.16 -7.06
CA PHE A 54 -21.96 -13.45 -5.66
C PHE A 54 -23.11 -13.07 -4.72
N LYS A 55 -23.68 -11.87 -4.87
CA LYS A 55 -24.84 -11.40 -4.08
C LYS A 55 -26.03 -12.34 -4.20
N THR A 56 -26.32 -12.81 -5.40
CA THR A 56 -27.44 -13.73 -5.65
C THR A 56 -27.22 -15.07 -4.97
N GLY A 57 -25.99 -15.58 -4.97
CA GLY A 57 -25.61 -16.84 -4.34
C GLY A 57 -25.48 -16.77 -2.82
N ASN A 58 -25.28 -15.57 -2.25
CA ASN A 58 -24.97 -15.37 -0.84
C ASN A 58 -25.81 -14.25 -0.21
N PRO A 59 -27.16 -14.41 -0.16
CA PRO A 59 -28.07 -13.35 0.32
C PRO A 59 -27.92 -13.02 1.81
N GLN A 60 -27.22 -13.84 2.58
CA GLN A 60 -26.93 -13.63 4.00
C GLN A 60 -25.90 -12.53 4.24
N LEU A 61 -25.03 -12.19 3.27
CA LEU A 61 -24.08 -11.09 3.39
C LEU A 61 -24.64 -9.84 2.70
N GLU A 62 -24.79 -8.76 3.45
CA GLU A 62 -25.24 -7.48 2.91
C GLU A 62 -24.13 -6.86 2.07
N VAL A 63 -24.25 -6.91 0.73
CA VAL A 63 -23.28 -6.31 -0.22
C VAL A 63 -23.97 -5.23 -1.03
N ARG A 64 -23.42 -4.03 -1.00
CA ARG A 64 -23.90 -2.88 -1.79
C ARG A 64 -22.78 -2.40 -2.73
N VAL A 65 -23.17 -1.98 -3.94
CA VAL A 65 -22.25 -1.37 -4.90
C VAL A 65 -22.68 0.09 -5.09
N VAL A 66 -21.73 1.00 -5.00
CA VAL A 66 -21.92 2.44 -5.22
C VAL A 66 -20.95 2.93 -6.29
N ASP A 67 -21.37 3.90 -7.11
CA ASP A 67 -20.55 4.42 -8.21
C ASP A 67 -19.53 5.44 -7.69
N ASN A 68 -18.24 5.16 -7.87
CA ASN A 68 -17.18 6.11 -7.65
C ASN A 68 -16.83 6.84 -8.95
N ILE A 69 -17.56 7.91 -9.26
CA ILE A 69 -17.40 8.70 -10.49
C ILE A 69 -15.99 9.32 -10.59
N GLN A 70 -15.38 9.67 -9.45
CA GLN A 70 -14.05 10.27 -9.42
C GLN A 70 -12.92 9.26 -9.72
N GLN A 71 -13.20 7.96 -9.67
CA GLN A 71 -12.24 6.88 -9.96
C GLN A 71 -10.94 6.98 -9.14
N THR A 72 -11.02 7.47 -7.90
CA THR A 72 -9.88 7.55 -6.99
C THR A 72 -10.15 6.77 -5.70
N ILE A 73 -9.11 6.22 -5.09
CA ILE A 73 -9.25 5.45 -3.84
C ILE A 73 -9.84 6.30 -2.71
N PRO A 74 -9.34 7.52 -2.41
CA PRO A 74 -9.91 8.31 -1.31
C PRO A 74 -11.37 8.70 -1.54
N ALA A 75 -11.78 8.99 -2.79
CA ALA A 75 -13.18 9.28 -3.09
C ALA A 75 -14.05 8.02 -2.91
N ALA A 76 -13.57 6.83 -3.33
CA ALA A 76 -14.25 5.56 -3.11
C ALA A 76 -14.48 5.30 -1.62
N LEU A 77 -13.44 5.49 -0.79
CA LEU A 77 -13.54 5.31 0.66
C LEU A 77 -14.52 6.31 1.29
N ASN A 78 -14.45 7.59 0.91
CA ASN A 78 -15.37 8.61 1.39
C ASN A 78 -16.83 8.32 1.02
N GLN A 79 -17.06 7.86 -0.22
CA GLN A 79 -18.37 7.47 -0.66
C GLN A 79 -18.92 6.28 0.13
N ALA A 80 -18.09 5.24 0.33
CA ALA A 80 -18.47 4.09 1.14
C ALA A 80 -18.78 4.50 2.61
N ILE A 81 -18.02 5.44 3.18
CA ILE A 81 -18.32 6.01 4.50
C ILE A 81 -19.68 6.73 4.50
N GLY A 82 -19.92 7.60 3.51
CA GLY A 82 -21.15 8.37 3.41
C GLY A 82 -22.41 7.52 3.26
N GLU A 83 -22.29 6.42 2.52
CA GLU A 83 -23.40 5.48 2.25
C GLU A 83 -23.65 4.45 3.37
N SER A 84 -22.83 4.44 4.41
CA SER A 84 -22.88 3.45 5.50
C SER A 84 -23.34 4.06 6.81
N ASN A 85 -23.89 3.23 7.71
CA ASN A 85 -24.29 3.61 9.06
C ASN A 85 -23.65 2.76 10.15
N GLY A 86 -22.63 1.95 9.83
CA GLY A 86 -21.94 1.11 10.81
C GLY A 86 -21.10 1.92 11.80
N GLU A 87 -20.96 1.40 13.01
CA GLU A 87 -20.17 2.01 14.09
C GLU A 87 -18.67 1.84 13.89
N ILE A 88 -18.27 0.74 13.23
CA ILE A 88 -16.89 0.40 12.91
C ILE A 88 -16.73 0.37 11.40
N LEU A 89 -15.69 0.97 10.91
CA LEU A 89 -15.31 1.03 9.51
C LEU A 89 -14.02 0.25 9.34
N ALA A 90 -13.97 -0.67 8.37
CA ALA A 90 -12.78 -1.41 7.99
C ALA A 90 -12.52 -1.22 6.50
N ARG A 91 -11.32 -0.81 6.13
CA ARG A 91 -10.90 -0.79 4.73
C ARG A 91 -10.42 -2.18 4.32
N MET A 92 -10.72 -2.56 3.09
CA MET A 92 -10.11 -3.72 2.42
C MET A 92 -9.97 -3.42 0.93
N ASP A 93 -8.78 -3.65 0.36
CA ASP A 93 -8.60 -3.48 -1.09
C ASP A 93 -9.16 -4.70 -1.84
N ALA A 94 -9.68 -4.50 -3.05
CA ALA A 94 -10.40 -5.52 -3.84
C ALA A 94 -9.54 -6.74 -4.25
N HIS A 95 -8.24 -6.69 -4.04
CA HIS A 95 -7.28 -7.78 -4.28
C HIS A 95 -6.53 -8.22 -3.00
N ALA A 96 -7.07 -7.91 -1.83
CA ALA A 96 -6.58 -8.40 -0.55
C ALA A 96 -7.42 -9.61 -0.08
N ILE A 97 -6.81 -10.54 0.64
CA ILE A 97 -7.50 -11.71 1.19
C ILE A 97 -7.27 -11.73 2.70
N PRO A 98 -8.26 -11.31 3.51
CA PRO A 98 -8.17 -11.38 4.96
C PRO A 98 -8.20 -12.84 5.44
N VAL A 99 -7.44 -13.16 6.50
CA VAL A 99 -7.58 -14.44 7.19
C VAL A 99 -8.94 -14.51 7.91
N PRO A 100 -9.44 -15.72 8.26
CA PRO A 100 -10.82 -15.88 8.78
C PRO A 100 -11.15 -15.08 10.05
N ASP A 101 -10.20 -14.80 10.91
CA ASP A 101 -10.38 -14.06 12.16
C ASP A 101 -9.97 -12.57 12.09
N TYR A 102 -9.69 -12.07 10.87
CA TYR A 102 -9.22 -10.69 10.64
C TYR A 102 -10.13 -9.64 11.25
N ILE A 103 -11.43 -9.70 10.91
CA ILE A 103 -12.42 -8.70 11.37
C ILE A 103 -12.62 -8.80 12.88
N GLU A 104 -12.74 -10.01 13.42
CA GLU A 104 -12.90 -10.24 14.85
C GLU A 104 -11.76 -9.63 15.65
N ARG A 105 -10.50 -9.88 15.26
CA ARG A 105 -9.31 -9.30 15.90
C ARG A 105 -9.24 -7.78 15.80
N CYS A 106 -9.63 -7.21 14.66
CA CYS A 106 -9.73 -5.75 14.50
C CYS A 106 -10.72 -5.17 15.52
N VAL A 107 -11.90 -5.78 15.64
CA VAL A 107 -12.94 -5.32 16.57
C VAL A 107 -12.49 -5.47 18.02
N GLU A 108 -11.92 -6.62 18.39
CA GLU A 108 -11.39 -6.86 19.75
C GLU A 108 -10.35 -5.81 20.12
N SER A 109 -9.38 -5.54 19.26
CA SER A 109 -8.34 -4.54 19.50
C SER A 109 -8.89 -3.12 19.64
N LEU A 110 -9.92 -2.75 18.85
CA LEU A 110 -10.61 -1.47 18.97
C LEU A 110 -11.42 -1.37 20.28
N LEU A 111 -12.09 -2.45 20.67
CA LEU A 111 -12.89 -2.48 21.90
C LEU A 111 -12.01 -2.49 23.16
N ALA A 112 -10.83 -3.14 23.09
CA ALA A 112 -9.82 -3.12 24.14
C ALA A 112 -9.13 -1.73 24.29
N GLY A 113 -9.34 -0.83 23.31
CA GLY A 113 -8.77 0.53 23.36
C GLY A 113 -7.28 0.59 23.07
N TYR A 114 -6.72 -0.38 22.33
CA TYR A 114 -5.29 -0.36 21.97
C TYR A 114 -4.94 0.76 21.02
N GLY A 115 -5.87 1.19 20.17
CA GLY A 115 -5.69 2.31 19.25
C GLY A 115 -6.98 2.81 18.63
N GLU A 116 -6.94 4.00 18.06
CA GLU A 116 -8.04 4.59 17.29
C GLU A 116 -8.15 4.00 15.88
N ASN A 117 -7.04 3.55 15.33
CA ASN A 117 -6.98 2.80 14.08
C ASN A 117 -6.10 1.56 14.29
N VAL A 118 -6.63 0.39 13.91
CA VAL A 118 -6.01 -0.91 14.13
C VAL A 118 -5.82 -1.60 12.80
N GLY A 119 -4.70 -2.27 12.63
CA GLY A 119 -4.41 -3.10 11.47
C GLY A 119 -3.21 -4.00 11.74
N GLY A 120 -2.86 -4.82 10.76
CA GLY A 120 -1.90 -5.88 10.99
C GLY A 120 -0.85 -6.03 9.89
N VAL A 121 -0.40 -7.25 9.70
CA VAL A 121 0.65 -7.62 8.76
C VAL A 121 0.05 -8.07 7.42
N ILE A 122 0.75 -7.71 6.37
CA ILE A 122 0.44 -8.18 5.02
C ILE A 122 1.41 -9.33 4.67
N ASP A 123 0.87 -10.53 4.47
CA ASP A 123 1.60 -11.66 3.89
C ASP A 123 1.70 -11.46 2.37
N ILE A 124 2.89 -11.14 1.90
CA ILE A 124 3.11 -10.75 0.51
C ILE A 124 3.42 -11.97 -0.34
N LYS A 125 2.51 -12.30 -1.24
CA LYS A 125 2.64 -13.38 -2.22
C LYS A 125 3.14 -12.84 -3.57
N PRO A 126 3.78 -13.69 -4.41
CA PRO A 126 4.17 -13.28 -5.75
C PRO A 126 2.93 -13.02 -6.63
N GLY A 127 2.91 -11.88 -7.33
CA GLY A 127 1.86 -11.56 -8.29
C GLY A 127 1.98 -12.34 -9.62
N LYS A 128 3.08 -13.07 -9.78
CA LYS A 128 3.31 -14.01 -10.87
C LYS A 128 4.21 -15.14 -10.37
N ASP A 129 3.88 -16.38 -10.74
CA ASP A 129 4.67 -17.55 -10.36
C ASP A 129 5.88 -17.73 -11.29
N ASP A 130 6.83 -16.77 -11.18
CA ASP A 130 8.15 -16.85 -11.80
C ASP A 130 9.22 -16.29 -10.84
N TRP A 131 10.47 -16.46 -11.19
CA TRP A 131 11.61 -16.09 -10.33
C TRP A 131 11.66 -14.58 -10.00
N ILE A 132 11.19 -13.72 -10.90
CA ILE A 132 11.09 -12.27 -10.67
C ILE A 132 9.91 -11.93 -9.77
N GLY A 133 8.73 -12.55 -9.98
CA GLY A 133 7.57 -12.37 -9.11
C GLY A 133 7.87 -12.77 -7.66
N HIS A 134 8.52 -13.90 -7.46
CA HIS A 134 8.99 -14.33 -6.13
C HIS A 134 10.00 -13.35 -5.52
N ALA A 135 10.96 -12.86 -6.31
CA ALA A 135 11.93 -11.90 -5.83
C ALA A 135 11.29 -10.55 -5.43
N ILE A 136 10.31 -10.09 -6.20
CA ILE A 136 9.54 -8.86 -5.88
C ILE A 136 8.76 -9.03 -4.58
N ALA A 137 8.05 -10.14 -4.41
CA ALA A 137 7.31 -10.42 -3.17
C ALA A 137 8.24 -10.36 -1.95
N VAL A 138 9.38 -11.02 -2.03
CA VAL A 138 10.40 -11.01 -0.97
C VAL A 138 10.98 -9.62 -0.75
N ALA A 139 11.33 -8.87 -1.81
CA ALA A 139 11.90 -7.53 -1.72
C ALA A 139 10.96 -6.53 -1.03
N THR A 140 9.66 -6.64 -1.31
CA THR A 140 8.64 -5.76 -0.74
C THR A 140 8.29 -6.06 0.72
N ALA A 141 8.83 -7.15 1.29
CA ALA A 141 8.81 -7.50 2.71
C ALA A 141 10.21 -7.43 3.36
N HIS A 142 11.27 -7.09 2.61
CA HIS A 142 12.63 -7.11 3.13
C HIS A 142 13.03 -5.76 3.74
N PRO A 143 13.72 -5.73 4.90
CA PRO A 143 14.13 -4.48 5.55
C PRO A 143 14.96 -3.54 4.66
N LEU A 144 15.82 -4.05 3.78
CA LEU A 144 16.54 -3.21 2.82
C LEU A 144 15.60 -2.53 1.81
N GLY A 145 14.45 -3.16 1.49
CA GLY A 145 13.49 -2.58 0.54
C GLY A 145 12.50 -1.61 1.17
N VAL A 146 12.04 -1.89 2.41
CA VAL A 146 10.95 -1.15 3.06
C VAL A 146 11.28 -0.62 4.46
N GLY A 147 12.52 -0.85 4.92
CA GLY A 147 12.98 -0.42 6.24
C GLY A 147 12.24 -1.16 7.36
N ASP A 148 11.79 -0.40 8.35
CA ASP A 148 11.10 -0.87 9.56
C ASP A 148 9.56 -0.80 9.45
N ALA A 149 8.99 -0.86 8.25
CA ALA A 149 7.54 -0.84 8.03
C ALA A 149 6.88 -2.12 8.59
N ARG A 150 6.38 -2.06 9.84
CA ARG A 150 5.91 -3.24 10.60
C ARG A 150 4.85 -4.06 9.87
N TYR A 151 3.93 -3.41 9.18
CA TYR A 151 2.92 -4.10 8.38
C TYR A 151 3.47 -4.94 7.22
N ARG A 152 4.80 -4.82 6.91
CA ARG A 152 5.49 -5.61 5.87
C ARG A 152 6.54 -6.56 6.43
N VAL A 153 7.26 -6.12 7.47
CA VAL A 153 8.35 -6.91 8.05
C VAL A 153 7.91 -7.72 9.27
N GLY A 154 6.72 -7.44 9.81
CA GLY A 154 6.22 -8.08 11.02
C GLY A 154 6.86 -7.52 12.29
N GLY A 155 6.67 -8.23 13.41
CA GLY A 155 7.19 -7.90 14.72
C GLY A 155 6.11 -7.99 15.81
N ASP A 156 6.41 -7.51 17.02
CA ASP A 156 5.46 -7.54 18.13
C ASP A 156 4.36 -6.49 17.99
N ALA A 157 3.21 -6.72 18.65
CA ALA A 157 2.12 -5.79 18.74
C ALA A 157 2.56 -4.48 19.40
N GLN A 158 2.34 -3.34 18.74
CA GLN A 158 2.83 -2.04 19.22
C GLN A 158 2.15 -0.86 18.50
N ALA A 159 2.33 0.34 19.08
CA ALA A 159 2.00 1.58 18.38
C ALA A 159 2.98 1.82 17.22
N VAL A 160 2.43 2.18 16.05
CA VAL A 160 3.19 2.41 14.80
C VAL A 160 2.79 3.73 14.15
N GLU A 161 3.50 4.12 13.10
CA GLU A 161 3.14 5.32 12.35
C GLU A 161 1.98 5.12 11.38
N THR A 162 1.76 3.91 10.91
CA THR A 162 0.70 3.58 9.93
C THR A 162 0.44 2.08 9.88
N VAL A 163 -0.80 1.73 9.57
CA VAL A 163 -1.23 0.39 9.15
C VAL A 163 -1.98 0.52 7.83
N PRO A 164 -1.87 -0.43 6.90
CA PRO A 164 -2.75 -0.54 5.76
C PRO A 164 -4.07 -1.20 6.21
N PHE A 165 -5.12 -1.07 5.42
CA PHE A 165 -6.42 -1.72 5.67
C PHE A 165 -6.91 -1.50 7.10
N GLY A 166 -6.77 -0.26 7.59
CA GLY A 166 -7.10 0.09 8.96
C GLY A 166 -8.58 -0.10 9.28
N SER A 167 -8.83 -0.48 10.53
CA SER A 167 -10.16 -0.53 11.11
C SER A 167 -10.28 0.50 12.23
N PHE A 168 -11.32 1.31 12.22
CA PHE A 168 -11.51 2.42 13.14
C PHE A 168 -12.99 2.70 13.41
N ARG A 169 -13.30 3.42 14.49
CA ARG A 169 -14.66 3.83 14.78
C ARG A 169 -15.11 4.96 13.85
N ARG A 170 -16.35 4.95 13.42
CA ARG A 170 -16.94 6.03 12.61
C ARG A 170 -16.76 7.40 13.27
N SER A 171 -16.98 7.51 14.57
CA SER A 171 -16.80 8.75 15.34
C SER A 171 -15.38 9.37 15.19
N LEU A 172 -14.38 8.58 14.78
CA LEU A 172 -13.07 9.10 14.49
C LEU A 172 -13.06 10.01 13.26
N VAL A 173 -13.64 9.55 12.14
CA VAL A 173 -13.72 10.37 10.91
C VAL A 173 -14.68 11.53 11.05
N ASP A 174 -15.73 11.39 11.86
CA ASP A 174 -16.60 12.51 12.21
C ASP A 174 -15.82 13.62 12.94
N LYS A 175 -14.84 13.24 13.76
CA LYS A 175 -13.99 14.16 14.52
C LYS A 175 -12.84 14.77 13.72
N ILE A 176 -12.14 13.98 12.90
CA ILE A 176 -10.91 14.41 12.22
C ILE A 176 -11.10 14.65 10.72
N GLY A 177 -12.27 14.38 10.17
CA GLY A 177 -12.60 14.46 8.74
C GLY A 177 -12.28 13.18 7.95
N PHE A 178 -12.85 13.09 6.78
CA PHE A 178 -12.73 11.98 5.83
C PHE A 178 -11.35 11.91 5.17
N PHE A 179 -11.14 10.96 4.26
CA PHE A 179 -9.90 10.88 3.46
C PHE A 179 -9.72 12.12 2.58
N ASP A 180 -8.48 12.57 2.42
CA ASP A 180 -8.16 13.72 1.55
C ASP A 180 -8.15 13.28 0.08
N GLU A 181 -9.18 13.67 -0.66
CA GLU A 181 -9.36 13.30 -2.08
C GLU A 181 -8.32 13.93 -3.02
N ASN A 182 -7.56 14.92 -2.55
CA ASN A 182 -6.46 15.48 -3.33
C ASN A 182 -5.15 14.70 -3.14
N LEU A 183 -5.13 13.66 -2.33
CA LEU A 183 -3.96 12.83 -2.07
C LEU A 183 -4.21 11.42 -2.62
N LEU A 184 -3.98 11.24 -3.93
CA LEU A 184 -4.32 10.02 -4.67
C LEU A 184 -3.50 8.78 -4.28
N THR A 185 -2.49 8.93 -3.44
CA THR A 185 -1.67 7.84 -2.90
C THR A 185 -1.14 8.25 -1.53
N ASN A 186 -0.96 7.30 -0.63
CA ASN A 186 -0.63 7.50 0.79
C ASN A 186 -1.83 8.05 1.61
N GLU A 187 -3.05 7.85 1.16
CA GLU A 187 -4.29 8.25 1.84
C GLU A 187 -4.39 7.63 3.24
N ASP A 188 -3.99 6.36 3.41
CA ASP A 188 -3.91 5.71 4.73
C ASP A 188 -2.89 6.40 5.64
N TYR A 189 -1.71 6.67 5.08
CA TYR A 189 -0.64 7.32 5.83
C TYR A 189 -1.03 8.75 6.25
N GLU A 190 -1.79 9.45 5.41
CA GLU A 190 -2.34 10.78 5.68
C GLU A 190 -3.36 10.73 6.81
N LEU A 191 -4.38 9.86 6.71
CA LEU A 191 -5.38 9.66 7.76
C LEU A 191 -4.69 9.29 9.09
N ASN A 192 -3.76 8.33 9.07
CA ASN A 192 -2.99 7.93 10.24
C ASN A 192 -2.15 9.07 10.82
N THR A 193 -1.71 10.01 9.98
CA THR A 193 -1.00 11.23 10.45
C THR A 193 -1.95 12.16 11.20
N ARG A 194 -3.17 12.39 10.69
CA ARG A 194 -4.18 13.22 11.38
C ARG A 194 -4.62 12.60 12.71
N ILE A 195 -4.82 11.28 12.74
CA ILE A 195 -5.12 10.55 13.98
C ILE A 195 -4.03 10.83 15.03
N ARG A 196 -2.76 10.65 14.68
CA ARG A 196 -1.63 10.88 15.61
C ARG A 196 -1.50 12.35 16.02
N GLN A 197 -1.77 13.29 15.12
CA GLN A 197 -1.79 14.73 15.45
C GLN A 197 -2.91 15.10 16.41
N ALA A 198 -4.03 14.37 16.35
CA ALA A 198 -5.13 14.50 17.30
C ALA A 198 -4.89 13.78 18.64
N GLY A 199 -3.69 13.20 18.84
CA GLY A 199 -3.32 12.48 20.06
C GLY A 199 -3.73 11.01 20.06
N GLY A 200 -4.25 10.47 18.95
CA GLY A 200 -4.65 9.06 18.82
C GLY A 200 -3.48 8.14 18.53
N VAL A 201 -3.70 6.85 18.73
CA VAL A 201 -2.74 5.76 18.53
C VAL A 201 -3.12 4.94 17.31
N ILE A 202 -2.13 4.61 16.48
CA ILE A 202 -2.24 3.61 15.43
C ILE A 202 -1.67 2.32 15.97
N TRP A 203 -2.46 1.27 16.02
CA TRP A 203 -2.06 -0.01 16.60
C TRP A 203 -1.78 -1.04 15.53
N PHE A 204 -0.61 -1.66 15.61
CA PHE A 204 -0.21 -2.81 14.81
C PHE A 204 -0.33 -4.07 15.65
N ASP A 205 -1.08 -5.05 15.13
CA ASP A 205 -1.20 -6.37 15.70
C ASP A 205 -0.76 -7.42 14.65
N PRO A 206 0.30 -8.22 14.91
CA PRO A 206 0.80 -9.20 13.96
C PRO A 206 -0.16 -10.37 13.71
N ASP A 207 -1.14 -10.57 14.57
CA ASP A 207 -2.15 -11.63 14.41
C ASP A 207 -3.29 -11.20 13.46
N ILE A 208 -3.43 -9.91 13.19
CA ILE A 208 -4.31 -9.39 12.14
C ILE A 208 -3.59 -9.56 10.81
N GLN A 209 -3.99 -10.54 10.00
CA GLN A 209 -3.26 -10.91 8.79
C GLN A 209 -4.13 -10.81 7.53
N SER A 210 -3.53 -10.34 6.44
CA SER A 210 -4.13 -10.38 5.11
C SER A 210 -3.08 -10.76 4.07
N VAL A 211 -3.51 -11.44 3.01
CA VAL A 211 -2.65 -11.74 1.86
C VAL A 211 -2.75 -10.61 0.85
N TYR A 212 -1.62 -10.25 0.28
CA TYR A 212 -1.51 -9.26 -0.79
C TYR A 212 -0.58 -9.78 -1.89
N PHE A 213 -0.97 -9.63 -3.15
CA PHE A 213 -0.14 -10.03 -4.28
C PHE A 213 0.74 -8.86 -4.73
N ALA A 214 2.06 -9.07 -4.70
CA ALA A 214 3.04 -8.09 -5.17
C ALA A 214 2.93 -7.86 -6.68
N ARG A 215 3.53 -6.78 -7.18
CA ARG A 215 3.54 -6.49 -8.62
C ARG A 215 4.23 -7.63 -9.39
N PRO A 216 3.68 -8.03 -10.57
CA PRO A 216 4.18 -9.20 -11.29
C PRO A 216 5.49 -8.97 -12.04
N THR A 217 5.91 -7.72 -12.26
CA THR A 217 7.12 -7.38 -13.03
C THR A 217 7.89 -6.22 -12.40
N LEU A 218 9.19 -6.11 -12.72
CA LEU A 218 10.03 -4.99 -12.28
C LEU A 218 9.51 -3.65 -12.81
N THR A 219 8.95 -3.61 -14.01
CA THR A 219 8.35 -2.38 -14.57
C THR A 219 7.14 -1.92 -13.77
N ALA A 220 6.24 -2.85 -13.41
CA ALA A 220 5.09 -2.54 -12.57
C ALA A 220 5.52 -2.11 -11.16
N LEU A 221 6.53 -2.75 -10.59
CA LEU A 221 7.15 -2.38 -9.32
C LEU A 221 7.75 -0.96 -9.39
N ALA A 222 8.49 -0.64 -10.46
CA ALA A 222 9.07 0.67 -10.69
C ALA A 222 8.01 1.77 -10.71
N ARG A 223 6.91 1.55 -11.44
CA ARG A 223 5.77 2.49 -11.50
C ARG A 223 5.14 2.70 -10.12
N GLN A 224 4.94 1.64 -9.37
CA GLN A 224 4.37 1.70 -8.02
C GLN A 224 5.25 2.53 -7.09
N TYR A 225 6.57 2.27 -7.05
CA TYR A 225 7.49 2.98 -6.18
C TYR A 225 7.75 4.42 -6.64
N ALA A 226 7.74 4.69 -7.94
CA ALA A 226 7.77 6.06 -8.47
C ALA A 226 6.53 6.86 -8.00
N ARG A 227 5.33 6.27 -8.08
CA ARG A 227 4.10 6.89 -7.57
C ARG A 227 4.21 7.19 -6.08
N TYR A 228 4.66 6.23 -5.29
CA TYR A 228 4.86 6.42 -3.86
C TYR A 228 5.85 7.56 -3.53
N GLY A 229 6.98 7.62 -4.24
CA GLY A 229 7.98 8.67 -4.05
C GLY A 229 7.45 10.07 -4.39
N TYR A 230 6.78 10.22 -5.53
CA TYR A 230 6.17 11.49 -5.94
C TYR A 230 5.09 11.96 -4.94
N TRP A 231 4.14 11.09 -4.60
CA TRP A 231 3.04 11.45 -3.69
C TRP A 231 3.52 11.65 -2.25
N LYS A 232 4.64 11.05 -1.85
CA LYS A 232 5.26 11.36 -0.56
C LYS A 232 5.69 12.82 -0.47
N VAL A 233 6.20 13.41 -1.54
CA VAL A 233 6.53 14.85 -1.56
C VAL A 233 5.28 15.70 -1.44
N GLN A 234 4.19 15.36 -2.15
CA GLN A 234 2.93 16.09 -2.02
C GLN A 234 2.40 16.04 -0.57
N MET A 235 2.53 14.88 0.07
CA MET A 235 2.20 14.73 1.48
C MET A 235 3.12 15.57 2.39
N LEU A 236 4.42 15.60 2.14
CA LEU A 236 5.39 16.37 2.93
C LEU A 236 5.15 17.89 2.85
N ARG A 237 4.62 18.40 1.75
CA ARG A 237 4.23 19.82 1.63
C ARG A 237 3.13 20.19 2.62
N ARG A 238 2.25 19.24 2.99
CA ARG A 238 1.17 19.43 3.97
C ARG A 238 1.60 19.04 5.39
N TYR A 239 2.39 17.95 5.50
CA TYR A 239 2.81 17.34 6.76
C TYR A 239 4.33 17.15 6.79
N PRO A 240 5.14 18.21 6.97
CA PRO A 240 6.62 18.15 6.84
C PRO A 240 7.29 17.18 7.83
N LYS A 241 6.68 16.93 8.98
CA LYS A 241 7.23 16.05 10.03
C LYS A 241 6.97 14.56 9.79
N THR A 242 6.42 14.17 8.63
CA THR A 242 6.07 12.77 8.34
C THR A 242 7.15 12.00 7.56
N LEU A 243 8.29 12.63 7.28
CA LEU A 243 9.41 11.94 6.62
C LEU A 243 10.12 11.03 7.61
N ARG A 244 10.17 9.75 7.28
CA ARG A 244 10.93 8.75 8.05
C ARG A 244 12.32 8.58 7.43
N TRP A 245 13.32 8.23 8.24
CA TRP A 245 14.70 8.04 7.81
C TRP A 245 14.80 7.06 6.61
N ARG A 246 14.05 5.95 6.64
CA ARG A 246 14.01 4.96 5.56
C ARG A 246 13.50 5.52 4.22
N GLN A 247 12.63 6.53 4.28
CA GLN A 247 12.08 7.20 3.10
C GLN A 247 13.03 8.25 2.52
N PHE A 248 13.95 8.74 3.33
CA PHE A 248 14.97 9.70 2.92
C PHE A 248 16.17 9.05 2.25
N LEU A 249 16.51 7.81 2.60
CA LEU A 249 17.71 7.13 2.07
C LEU A 249 17.72 6.99 0.53
N PRO A 250 16.64 6.54 -0.15
CA PRO A 250 16.66 6.43 -1.61
C PRO A 250 16.85 7.76 -2.34
N PRO A 251 16.17 8.87 -2.02
CA PRO A 251 16.44 10.15 -2.68
C PRO A 251 17.83 10.68 -2.36
N ALA A 252 18.37 10.51 -1.16
CA ALA A 252 19.74 10.88 -0.83
C ALA A 252 20.76 10.08 -1.66
N PHE A 253 20.56 8.77 -1.80
CA PHE A 253 21.38 7.91 -2.63
C PHE A 253 21.38 8.35 -4.11
N VAL A 254 20.19 8.62 -4.68
CA VAL A 254 20.05 9.08 -6.08
C VAL A 254 20.66 10.46 -6.26
N THR A 255 20.49 11.38 -5.30
CA THR A 255 21.14 12.71 -5.34
C THR A 255 22.66 12.56 -5.36
N ALA A 256 23.23 11.73 -4.49
CA ALA A 256 24.66 11.49 -4.47
C ALA A 256 25.16 10.89 -5.80
N LEU A 257 24.41 9.94 -6.40
CA LEU A 257 24.73 9.40 -7.72
C LEU A 257 24.79 10.50 -8.79
N ILE A 258 23.78 11.37 -8.84
CA ILE A 258 23.71 12.46 -9.81
C ILE A 258 24.89 13.44 -9.62
N VAL A 259 25.09 13.90 -8.39
CA VAL A 259 26.14 14.87 -8.06
C VAL A 259 27.55 14.32 -8.36
N LEU A 260 27.83 13.10 -7.92
CA LEU A 260 29.13 12.47 -8.16
C LEU A 260 29.36 12.20 -9.65
N SER A 261 28.32 11.81 -10.40
CA SER A 261 28.41 11.64 -11.85
C SER A 261 28.71 12.95 -12.57
N MET A 262 28.10 14.07 -12.16
CA MET A 262 28.36 15.39 -12.73
C MET A 262 29.74 15.91 -12.38
N LEU A 263 30.29 15.61 -11.22
CA LEU A 263 31.60 16.08 -10.77
C LEU A 263 32.74 15.15 -11.19
N SER A 264 32.47 13.90 -11.57
CA SER A 264 33.50 12.93 -11.97
C SER A 264 34.41 13.38 -13.14
N PRO A 265 33.93 14.16 -14.13
CA PRO A 265 34.81 14.72 -15.15
C PRO A 265 35.75 15.85 -14.66
N VAL A 266 35.39 16.50 -13.54
CA VAL A 266 36.13 17.63 -12.98
C VAL A 266 37.32 17.17 -12.15
N ASN A 267 37.15 16.09 -11.36
CA ASN A 267 38.25 15.59 -10.52
C ASN A 267 38.08 14.08 -10.29
N GLN A 268 39.16 13.33 -10.44
CA GLN A 268 39.27 11.90 -10.32
C GLN A 268 38.77 11.38 -8.94
N ILE A 269 38.85 12.20 -7.89
CA ILE A 269 38.34 11.83 -6.57
C ILE A 269 36.83 11.54 -6.59
N PHE A 270 36.06 12.32 -7.36
CA PHE A 270 34.61 12.09 -7.49
C PHE A 270 34.31 10.81 -8.29
N CYS A 271 35.16 10.45 -9.26
CA CYS A 271 35.04 9.15 -9.91
C CYS A 271 35.25 7.99 -8.94
N TRP A 272 36.27 8.05 -8.08
CA TRP A 272 36.50 7.04 -7.05
C TRP A 272 35.35 6.97 -6.04
N LEU A 273 34.81 8.11 -5.62
CA LEU A 273 33.65 8.16 -4.72
C LEU A 273 32.40 7.55 -5.37
N LEU A 274 32.16 7.84 -6.65
CA LEU A 274 31.04 7.23 -7.40
C LEU A 274 31.20 5.71 -7.50
N LEU A 275 32.40 5.23 -7.86
CA LEU A 275 32.69 3.80 -7.92
C LEU A 275 32.54 3.12 -6.56
N ALA A 276 33.01 3.78 -5.48
CA ALA A 276 32.83 3.28 -4.12
C ALA A 276 31.35 3.20 -3.71
N GLN A 277 30.56 4.23 -4.05
CA GLN A 277 29.11 4.24 -3.77
C GLN A 277 28.39 3.12 -4.53
N LEU A 278 28.62 2.98 -5.83
CA LEU A 278 28.02 1.93 -6.65
C LEU A 278 28.47 0.54 -6.23
N GLY A 279 29.79 0.37 -6.01
CA GLY A 279 30.38 -0.90 -5.59
C GLY A 279 29.83 -1.36 -4.24
N SER A 280 29.83 -0.49 -3.23
CA SER A 280 29.28 -0.83 -1.90
C SER A 280 27.80 -1.16 -1.97
N TYR A 281 27.01 -0.41 -2.74
CA TYR A 281 25.58 -0.67 -2.93
C TYR A 281 25.33 -2.05 -3.56
N ILE A 282 26.03 -2.38 -4.65
CA ILE A 282 25.92 -3.67 -5.31
C ILE A 282 26.34 -4.81 -4.38
N VAL A 283 27.45 -4.65 -3.65
CA VAL A 283 27.94 -5.66 -2.70
C VAL A 283 26.91 -5.91 -1.58
N ILE A 284 26.32 -4.86 -1.00
CA ILE A 284 25.30 -5.00 0.04
C ILE A 284 24.08 -5.74 -0.48
N LEU A 285 23.56 -5.38 -1.66
CA LEU A 285 22.38 -6.03 -2.24
C LEU A 285 22.66 -7.50 -2.61
N LEU A 286 23.80 -7.77 -3.22
CA LEU A 286 24.18 -9.15 -3.58
C LEU A 286 24.40 -10.00 -2.32
N ALA A 287 25.07 -9.46 -1.30
CA ALA A 287 25.26 -10.17 -0.04
C ALA A 287 23.91 -10.55 0.61
N ALA A 288 22.97 -9.60 0.68
CA ALA A 288 21.62 -9.87 1.17
C ALA A 288 20.89 -10.91 0.32
N GLY A 289 20.98 -10.79 -1.01
CA GLY A 289 20.40 -11.74 -1.95
C GLY A 289 20.96 -13.15 -1.80
N ILE A 290 22.27 -13.30 -1.70
CA ILE A 290 22.96 -14.58 -1.51
C ILE A 290 22.58 -15.20 -0.13
N MET A 291 22.62 -14.42 0.94
CA MET A 291 22.23 -14.90 2.27
C MET A 291 20.80 -15.46 2.26
N LEU A 292 19.87 -14.72 1.63
CA LEU A 292 18.49 -15.15 1.56
C LEU A 292 18.27 -16.33 0.60
N ALA A 293 19.01 -16.38 -0.51
CA ALA A 293 19.01 -17.51 -1.45
C ALA A 293 19.41 -18.82 -0.75
N ILE A 294 20.43 -18.76 0.10
CA ILE A 294 20.88 -19.90 0.91
C ILE A 294 19.81 -20.25 1.95
N ALA A 295 19.30 -19.29 2.71
CA ALA A 295 18.32 -19.50 3.78
C ALA A 295 17.01 -20.10 3.25
N LYS A 296 16.52 -19.63 2.10
CA LYS A 296 15.28 -20.10 1.46
C LYS A 296 15.48 -21.24 0.46
N LYS A 297 16.71 -21.66 0.21
CA LYS A 297 17.08 -22.67 -0.81
C LYS A 297 16.56 -22.30 -2.22
N GLN A 298 16.59 -21.03 -2.56
CA GLN A 298 16.12 -20.47 -3.83
C GLN A 298 17.23 -19.63 -4.50
N PRO A 299 18.10 -20.23 -5.35
CA PRO A 299 19.27 -19.54 -5.92
C PRO A 299 18.94 -18.28 -6.72
N SER A 300 17.75 -18.20 -7.33
CA SER A 300 17.29 -17.04 -8.10
C SER A 300 17.17 -15.76 -7.25
N LEU A 301 16.99 -15.87 -5.94
CA LEU A 301 16.92 -14.72 -5.03
C LEU A 301 18.26 -13.99 -4.93
N ALA A 302 19.39 -14.62 -5.20
CA ALA A 302 20.71 -13.97 -5.17
C ALA A 302 20.76 -12.73 -6.08
N ILE A 303 20.19 -12.82 -7.27
CA ILE A 303 20.12 -11.74 -8.24
C ILE A 303 18.74 -11.04 -8.17
N GLY A 304 17.66 -11.81 -8.07
CA GLY A 304 16.30 -11.29 -8.11
C GLY A 304 16.00 -10.28 -7.01
N LEU A 305 16.42 -10.56 -5.76
CA LEU A 305 16.25 -9.63 -4.64
C LEU A 305 16.98 -8.31 -4.90
N SER A 306 18.24 -8.40 -5.38
CA SER A 306 19.06 -7.23 -5.68
C SER A 306 18.41 -6.35 -6.75
N LEU A 307 17.90 -6.95 -7.83
CA LEU A 307 17.21 -6.25 -8.91
C LEU A 307 15.93 -5.57 -8.42
N ALA A 308 15.12 -6.29 -7.63
CA ALA A 308 13.87 -5.76 -7.11
C ALA A 308 14.11 -4.58 -6.15
N ILE A 309 15.03 -4.71 -5.17
CA ILE A 309 15.35 -3.62 -4.24
C ILE A 309 15.96 -2.42 -4.98
N ALA A 310 16.87 -2.65 -5.93
CA ALA A 310 17.43 -1.56 -6.74
C ALA A 310 16.34 -0.82 -7.52
N THR A 311 15.41 -1.56 -8.12
CA THR A 311 14.23 -0.98 -8.79
C THR A 311 13.41 -0.10 -7.84
N MET A 312 13.14 -0.59 -6.62
CA MET A 312 12.40 0.17 -5.60
C MET A 312 13.12 1.48 -5.24
N HIS A 313 14.41 1.40 -4.91
CA HIS A 313 15.19 2.57 -4.47
C HIS A 313 15.36 3.62 -5.55
N LEU A 314 15.72 3.21 -6.77
CA LEU A 314 15.93 4.13 -7.88
C LEU A 314 14.61 4.80 -8.29
N SER A 315 13.52 4.03 -8.41
CA SER A 315 12.22 4.58 -8.78
C SER A 315 11.66 5.53 -7.74
N TRP A 316 11.72 5.13 -6.45
CA TRP A 316 11.32 6.00 -5.34
C TRP A 316 12.15 7.28 -5.29
N GLY A 317 13.48 7.14 -5.27
CA GLY A 317 14.41 8.28 -5.13
C GLY A 317 14.27 9.27 -6.26
N THR A 318 14.26 8.81 -7.51
CA THR A 318 14.11 9.67 -8.69
C THR A 318 12.77 10.39 -8.69
N ALA A 319 11.66 9.68 -8.42
CA ALA A 319 10.33 10.28 -8.41
C ALA A 319 10.13 11.23 -7.22
N PHE A 320 10.77 10.97 -6.08
CA PHE A 320 10.79 11.90 -4.96
C PHE A 320 11.50 13.21 -5.36
N LEU A 321 12.69 13.15 -5.96
CA LEU A 321 13.40 14.33 -6.42
C LEU A 321 12.61 15.10 -7.50
N TRP A 322 11.99 14.36 -8.43
CA TRP A 322 11.08 14.96 -9.40
C TRP A 322 9.91 15.69 -8.72
N GLY A 323 9.30 15.07 -7.70
CA GLY A 323 8.21 15.67 -6.93
C GLY A 323 8.59 16.98 -6.23
N LEU A 324 9.89 17.20 -5.87
CA LEU A 324 10.34 18.46 -5.27
C LEU A 324 10.29 19.63 -6.25
N ILE A 325 10.59 19.39 -7.52
CA ILE A 325 10.64 20.42 -8.58
C ILE A 325 9.36 20.52 -9.39
N ALA A 326 8.62 19.42 -9.49
CA ALA A 326 7.34 19.42 -10.20
C ALA A 326 6.28 20.22 -9.41
N PRO A 327 5.43 21.02 -10.10
CA PRO A 327 4.32 21.67 -9.43
C PRO A 327 3.39 20.62 -8.83
N PRO A 328 2.65 20.95 -7.75
CA PRO A 328 1.56 20.10 -7.30
C PRO A 328 0.60 19.91 -8.46
N SER A 329 0.32 18.68 -8.84
CA SER A 329 -0.72 18.39 -9.81
C SER A 329 -2.07 18.71 -9.16
N LEU A 330 -2.59 19.90 -9.37
CA LEU A 330 -3.92 20.37 -8.95
C LEU A 330 -4.98 19.88 -9.93
N GLN A 331 -4.87 18.70 -10.51
CA GLN A 331 -5.84 18.29 -11.51
C GLN A 331 -6.50 16.98 -11.13
N ASN A 332 -7.81 17.08 -10.92
CA ASN A 332 -8.82 16.06 -11.17
C ASN A 332 -8.67 15.59 -12.63
N HIS A 333 -7.67 14.79 -12.94
CA HIS A 333 -7.66 14.04 -14.16
C HIS A 333 -8.17 12.63 -13.85
N PRO A 334 -9.23 12.19 -14.51
CA PRO A 334 -9.54 10.77 -14.58
C PRO A 334 -8.26 10.07 -15.06
N ILE A 335 -7.94 8.93 -14.47
CA ILE A 335 -6.69 8.18 -14.58
C ILE A 335 -6.32 7.79 -16.03
N GLY A 336 -7.01 8.34 -17.06
CA GLY A 336 -6.79 8.10 -18.49
C GLY A 336 -5.84 9.03 -19.24
N GLU A 337 -5.64 10.29 -18.86
CA GLU A 337 -5.08 11.23 -19.82
C GLU A 337 -3.79 11.97 -19.49
N THR A 338 -3.34 12.08 -18.25
CA THR A 338 -2.10 12.83 -17.92
C THR A 338 -0.90 11.99 -17.56
N MET A 339 -1.00 10.67 -17.60
CA MET A 339 0.16 9.78 -17.58
C MET A 339 0.39 9.06 -18.92
N SER A 340 -0.03 9.64 -20.05
CA SER A 340 0.28 9.09 -21.39
C SER A 340 1.80 9.06 -21.65
N THR A 341 2.60 9.81 -20.92
CA THR A 341 4.07 9.65 -20.88
C THR A 341 4.55 8.64 -19.84
N PHE A 342 3.68 8.21 -18.90
CA PHE A 342 3.97 7.19 -17.88
C PHE A 342 2.85 6.18 -17.71
N ALA A 343 1.81 6.26 -18.52
CA ALA A 343 0.68 5.36 -18.46
C ALA A 343 0.77 4.28 -19.54
N VAL A 344 0.77 3.06 -19.15
CA VAL A 344 0.12 1.98 -19.87
C VAL A 344 -0.56 1.09 -18.84
N THR A 345 -1.90 1.09 -18.99
CA THR A 345 -2.86 0.04 -18.63
C THR A 345 -2.70 -0.73 -17.32
N GLY A 346 -3.71 -0.58 -16.51
CA GLY A 346 -4.24 -1.63 -15.67
C GLY A 346 -3.43 -1.99 -14.43
N PHE A 347 -3.92 -1.58 -13.33
CA PHE A 347 -3.86 -2.10 -11.96
C PHE A 347 -3.81 -0.95 -10.97
N TRP A 348 -4.94 -0.75 -10.35
CA TRP A 348 -5.09 0.02 -9.12
C TRP A 348 -4.27 -0.61 -8.00
#